data_13f5104fc3f02ffd08c9978fd045ffd5
#
_entry.id   13f5104fc3f02ffd08c9978fd045ffd5
#
_cell.length_a   1.000
_cell.length_b   1.000
_cell.length_c   1.000
_cell.angle_alpha   90.00
_cell.angle_beta   90.00
_cell.angle_gamma   90.00
#
_symmetry.space_group_name_H-M   'P 1'
#
loop_
_entity.id
_entity.type
_entity.pdbx_description
1 polymer ?
#
loop_
_entity_poly.entity_id
_entity_poly.type
_entity_poly.pdbx_seq_one_letter_code
_entity_poly.pdbx_strand_id
1 'polypeptide(L)'
;MYKRQDDTSEAMLSTARSVIRTCLQVRREEDVLVITDPETAEVGQSLYEEAARVTDRILLVMMPPTQRPGKEPPLPVADIMRKNRVIIIATKDSLTHTRARQQATKEGARIVSMPGIGRISFETGGMTADYNALQKEISAMGVLFRRKRRVRVSSPSGTDIDFLTGGRWVLEDNGVCNRPGQIAN
;
A
#
# COMPACT_ATOMS: atom_id res chain seq x y z
N MET A 1 9.39 -31.20 6.80
CA MET A 1 9.47 -30.46 8.08
C MET A 1 10.14 -29.11 7.76
N TYR A 2 9.33 -28.08 7.48
CA TYR A 2 9.83 -26.75 7.13
C TYR A 2 10.36 -26.10 8.42
N LYS A 3 11.66 -25.84 8.49
CA LYS A 3 12.23 -25.05 9.58
C LYS A 3 11.66 -23.64 9.47
N ARG A 4 10.84 -23.20 10.43
CA ARG A 4 10.57 -21.78 10.66
C ARG A 4 11.92 -21.13 10.92
N GLN A 5 12.35 -20.26 10.03
CA GLN A 5 13.37 -19.28 10.35
C GLN A 5 12.69 -18.21 11.22
N ASP A 6 12.94 -18.26 12.52
CA ASP A 6 12.55 -17.22 13.51
C ASP A 6 13.42 -15.96 13.33
N ASP A 7 13.51 -15.44 12.10
CA ASP A 7 14.37 -14.30 11.78
C ASP A 7 13.57 -13.04 11.40
N THR A 8 12.26 -13.06 11.72
CA THR A 8 11.42 -11.87 11.52
C THR A 8 11.69 -10.90 12.66
N SER A 9 12.30 -9.76 12.36
CA SER A 9 12.62 -8.76 13.37
C SER A 9 11.34 -8.16 14.00
N GLU A 10 11.46 -7.67 15.24
CA GLU A 10 10.34 -6.98 15.89
C GLU A 10 9.91 -5.74 15.11
N ALA A 11 10.85 -5.06 14.45
CA ALA A 11 10.57 -3.91 13.57
C ALA A 11 9.68 -4.33 12.39
N MET A 12 9.98 -5.45 11.74
CA MET A 12 9.17 -5.99 10.65
C MET A 12 7.75 -6.32 11.11
N LEU A 13 7.60 -6.98 12.25
CA LEU A 13 6.28 -7.30 12.83
C LEU A 13 5.51 -6.04 13.21
N SER A 14 6.17 -5.03 13.76
CA SER A 14 5.57 -3.74 14.11
C SER A 14 5.02 -3.03 12.88
N THR A 15 5.81 -2.98 11.80
CA THR A 15 5.40 -2.37 10.53
C THR A 15 4.24 -3.14 9.89
N ALA A 16 4.32 -4.47 9.84
CA ALA A 16 3.21 -5.29 9.35
C ALA A 16 1.93 -5.03 10.12
N ARG A 17 2.01 -4.91 11.45
CA ARG A 17 0.89 -4.55 12.32
C ARG A 17 0.32 -3.17 11.98
N SER A 18 1.16 -2.17 11.75
CA SER A 18 0.73 -0.84 11.30
C SER A 18 -0.04 -0.90 9.97
N VAL A 19 0.48 -1.61 8.98
CA VAL A 19 -0.18 -1.77 7.69
C VAL A 19 -1.55 -2.45 7.85
N ILE A 20 -1.61 -3.56 8.57
CA ILE A 20 -2.84 -4.36 8.70
C ILE A 20 -3.88 -3.64 9.57
N ARG A 21 -3.47 -3.11 10.73
CA ARG A 21 -4.42 -2.61 11.74
C ARG A 21 -4.69 -1.12 11.67
N THR A 22 -3.70 -0.31 11.27
CA THR A 22 -3.83 1.14 11.20
C THR A 22 -4.19 1.60 9.80
N CYS A 23 -3.40 1.22 8.80
CA CYS A 23 -3.60 1.68 7.42
C CYS A 23 -4.83 1.03 6.78
N LEU A 24 -4.91 -0.30 6.80
CA LEU A 24 -5.99 -1.06 6.17
C LEU A 24 -7.19 -1.29 7.09
N GLN A 25 -7.00 -1.30 8.41
CA GLN A 25 -8.06 -1.63 9.37
C GLN A 25 -8.81 -2.92 9.00
N VAL A 26 -8.04 -3.99 8.75
CA VAL A 26 -8.57 -5.29 8.34
C VAL A 26 -9.53 -5.82 9.40
N ARG A 27 -10.66 -6.37 8.97
CA ARG A 27 -11.70 -6.94 9.81
C ARG A 27 -11.75 -8.45 9.66
N ARG A 28 -12.30 -9.12 10.67
CA ARG A 28 -12.36 -10.59 10.74
C ARG A 28 -13.14 -11.23 9.58
N GLU A 29 -14.17 -10.54 9.09
CA GLU A 29 -15.05 -11.03 8.04
C GLU A 29 -14.55 -10.74 6.62
N GLU A 30 -13.40 -10.09 6.45
CA GLU A 30 -12.91 -9.65 5.15
C GLU A 30 -11.98 -10.68 4.50
N ASP A 31 -12.15 -10.84 3.19
CA ASP A 31 -11.25 -11.61 2.36
C ASP A 31 -10.03 -10.75 2.01
N VAL A 32 -8.85 -11.22 2.41
CA VAL A 32 -7.57 -10.52 2.27
C VAL A 32 -6.66 -11.28 1.31
N LEU A 33 -6.02 -10.56 0.41
CA LEU A 33 -5.05 -11.10 -0.53
C LEU A 33 -3.72 -10.34 -0.39
N VAL A 34 -2.66 -11.06 -0.08
CA VAL A 34 -1.28 -10.56 -0.18
C VAL A 34 -0.67 -11.09 -1.47
N ILE A 35 -0.16 -10.19 -2.31
CA ILE A 35 0.55 -10.51 -3.55
C ILE A 35 2.00 -10.13 -3.37
N THR A 36 2.91 -11.07 -3.62
CA THR A 36 4.35 -10.87 -3.53
C THR A 36 5.08 -11.52 -4.70
N ASP A 37 6.37 -11.30 -4.80
CA ASP A 37 7.29 -12.00 -5.67
C ASP A 37 8.53 -12.48 -4.89
N PRO A 38 9.44 -13.24 -5.48
CA PRO A 38 10.60 -13.78 -4.76
C PRO A 38 11.49 -12.72 -4.10
N GLU A 39 11.55 -11.48 -4.63
CA GLU A 39 12.41 -10.42 -4.10
C GLU A 39 11.80 -9.72 -2.88
N THR A 40 10.48 -9.80 -2.71
CA THR A 40 9.74 -9.17 -1.62
C THR A 40 9.07 -10.19 -0.69
N ALA A 41 9.45 -11.46 -0.82
CA ALA A 41 8.81 -12.61 -0.15
C ALA A 41 8.77 -12.48 1.38
N GLU A 42 9.84 -11.99 2.02
CA GLU A 42 9.90 -11.80 3.48
C GLU A 42 8.85 -10.79 3.96
N VAL A 43 8.71 -9.67 3.24
CA VAL A 43 7.70 -8.65 3.53
C VAL A 43 6.30 -9.21 3.32
N GLY A 44 6.08 -9.91 2.20
CA GLY A 44 4.81 -10.58 1.92
C GLY A 44 4.41 -11.57 3.00
N GLN A 45 5.36 -12.37 3.48
CA GLN A 45 5.16 -13.35 4.55
C GLN A 45 4.78 -12.67 5.88
N SER A 46 5.47 -11.60 6.27
CA SER A 46 5.19 -10.88 7.52
C SER A 46 3.80 -10.21 7.51
N LEU A 47 3.38 -9.67 6.36
CA LEU A 47 2.04 -9.10 6.16
C LEU A 47 0.95 -10.18 6.23
N TYR A 48 1.19 -11.34 5.62
CA TYR A 48 0.30 -12.49 5.71
C TYR A 48 0.13 -12.95 7.16
N GLU A 49 1.23 -13.13 7.89
CA GLU A 49 1.21 -13.61 9.27
C GLU A 49 0.47 -12.65 10.22
N GLU A 50 0.65 -11.35 10.06
CA GLU A 50 -0.10 -10.38 10.88
C GLU A 50 -1.58 -10.31 10.47
N ALA A 51 -1.92 -10.42 9.17
CA ALA A 51 -3.30 -10.48 8.72
C ALA A 51 -4.01 -11.76 9.19
N ALA A 52 -3.30 -12.90 9.21
CA ALA A 52 -3.81 -14.18 9.71
C ALA A 52 -4.17 -14.15 11.22
N ARG A 53 -3.64 -13.19 11.98
CA ARG A 53 -4.05 -12.95 13.39
C ARG A 53 -5.39 -12.22 13.49
N VAL A 54 -5.88 -11.65 12.39
CA VAL A 54 -7.15 -10.90 12.35
C VAL A 54 -8.25 -11.70 11.68
N THR A 55 -7.94 -12.38 10.56
CA THR A 55 -8.90 -13.13 9.75
C THR A 55 -8.32 -14.48 9.32
N ASP A 56 -9.16 -15.49 9.19
CA ASP A 56 -8.84 -16.78 8.57
C ASP A 56 -9.07 -16.79 7.04
N ARG A 57 -9.58 -15.69 6.49
CA ARG A 57 -9.87 -15.49 5.07
C ARG A 57 -8.71 -14.77 4.37
N ILE A 58 -7.51 -15.27 4.53
CA ILE A 58 -6.28 -14.68 4.02
C ILE A 58 -5.59 -15.62 3.02
N LEU A 59 -5.13 -15.05 1.91
CA LEU A 59 -4.31 -15.74 0.93
C LEU A 59 -3.00 -15.00 0.72
N LEU A 60 -1.91 -15.74 0.60
CA LEU A 60 -0.62 -15.25 0.12
C LEU A 60 -0.35 -15.86 -1.25
N VAL A 61 -0.18 -15.03 -2.25
CA VAL A 61 0.14 -15.43 -3.62
C VAL A 61 1.50 -14.89 -4.02
N MET A 62 2.42 -15.79 -4.30
CA MET A 62 3.69 -15.44 -4.88
C MET A 62 3.62 -15.61 -6.40
N MET A 63 3.95 -14.57 -7.15
CA MET A 63 3.97 -14.58 -8.60
C MET A 63 5.38 -14.29 -9.15
N PRO A 64 5.68 -14.67 -10.41
CA PRO A 64 6.92 -14.24 -11.06
C PRO A 64 7.00 -12.71 -11.16
N PRO A 65 8.20 -12.11 -11.04
CA PRO A 65 8.40 -10.67 -11.27
C PRO A 65 7.89 -10.26 -12.65
N THR A 66 7.24 -9.12 -12.73
CA THR A 66 6.66 -8.63 -14.00
C THR A 66 7.70 -8.02 -14.95
N GLN A 67 8.95 -7.84 -14.48
CA GLN A 67 10.11 -7.33 -15.21
C GLN A 67 10.03 -5.84 -15.61
N ARG A 68 8.91 -5.19 -15.39
CA ARG A 68 8.74 -3.73 -15.54
C ARG A 68 7.50 -3.23 -14.81
N PRO A 69 7.53 -2.01 -14.28
CA PRO A 69 6.36 -1.37 -13.70
C PRO A 69 5.19 -1.27 -14.69
N GLY A 70 3.98 -1.48 -14.18
CA GLY A 70 2.75 -1.36 -14.98
C GLY A 70 2.44 -2.53 -15.93
N LYS A 71 3.28 -3.56 -15.98
CA LYS A 71 2.93 -4.79 -16.71
C LYS A 71 1.88 -5.56 -15.93
N GLU A 72 0.87 -6.07 -16.65
CA GLU A 72 -0.22 -6.83 -16.04
C GLU A 72 0.31 -8.10 -15.32
N PRO A 73 -0.25 -8.41 -14.14
CA PRO A 73 0.04 -9.68 -13.48
C PRO A 73 -0.50 -10.86 -14.30
N PRO A 74 -0.07 -12.10 -14.01
CA PRO A 74 -0.67 -13.29 -14.60
C PRO A 74 -2.19 -13.31 -14.43
N LEU A 75 -2.92 -13.79 -15.44
CA LEU A 75 -4.40 -13.84 -15.42
C LEU A 75 -4.99 -14.44 -14.14
N PRO A 76 -4.47 -15.56 -13.60
CA PRO A 76 -5.00 -16.09 -12.33
C PRO A 76 -4.87 -15.11 -11.16
N VAL A 77 -3.81 -14.29 -11.13
CA VAL A 77 -3.62 -13.25 -10.10
C VAL A 77 -4.62 -12.11 -10.33
N ALA A 78 -4.81 -11.68 -11.56
CA ALA A 78 -5.82 -10.67 -11.90
C ALA A 78 -7.23 -11.10 -11.51
N ASP A 79 -7.58 -12.37 -11.73
CA ASP A 79 -8.88 -12.92 -11.41
C ASP A 79 -9.13 -13.02 -9.90
N ILE A 80 -8.11 -13.43 -9.13
CA ILE A 80 -8.25 -13.52 -7.67
C ILE A 80 -8.31 -12.11 -7.02
N MET A 81 -7.64 -11.10 -7.59
CA MET A 81 -7.74 -9.72 -7.11
C MET A 81 -9.18 -9.22 -7.09
N ARG A 82 -9.99 -9.56 -8.09
CA ARG A 82 -11.40 -9.14 -8.18
C ARG A 82 -12.30 -9.74 -7.11
N LYS A 83 -11.87 -10.83 -6.48
CA LYS A 83 -12.67 -11.58 -5.48
C LYS A 83 -12.34 -11.18 -4.04
N ASN A 84 -11.34 -10.33 -3.82
CA ASN A 84 -10.89 -9.97 -2.48
C ASN A 84 -11.23 -8.52 -2.14
N ARG A 85 -11.64 -8.29 -0.89
CA ARG A 85 -12.01 -6.95 -0.38
C ARG A 85 -10.81 -6.11 -0.01
N VAL A 86 -9.75 -6.75 0.44
CA VAL A 86 -8.50 -6.11 0.86
C VAL A 86 -7.35 -6.72 0.08
N ILE A 87 -6.54 -5.89 -0.56
CA ILE A 87 -5.41 -6.38 -1.36
C ILE A 87 -4.16 -5.63 -0.95
N ILE A 88 -3.11 -6.37 -0.68
CA ILE A 88 -1.79 -5.87 -0.36
C ILE A 88 -0.84 -6.33 -1.46
N ILE A 89 -0.24 -5.38 -2.16
CA ILE A 89 0.68 -5.64 -3.27
C ILE A 89 2.08 -5.26 -2.80
N ALA A 90 2.87 -6.25 -2.44
CA ALA A 90 4.27 -6.12 -2.07
C ALA A 90 5.11 -6.84 -3.13
N THR A 91 5.35 -6.17 -4.26
CA THR A 91 6.08 -6.72 -5.41
C THR A 91 7.23 -5.80 -5.82
N LYS A 92 8.28 -6.35 -6.42
CA LYS A 92 9.40 -5.55 -6.96
C LYS A 92 8.90 -4.48 -7.92
N ASP A 93 8.15 -4.90 -8.92
CA ASP A 93 7.59 -4.01 -9.93
C ASP A 93 6.18 -3.56 -9.55
N SER A 94 5.90 -2.28 -9.76
CA SER A 94 4.60 -1.69 -9.45
C SER A 94 3.46 -2.27 -10.27
N LEU A 95 2.40 -2.71 -9.62
CA LEU A 95 1.11 -3.06 -10.23
C LEU A 95 0.08 -1.92 -10.11
N THR A 96 0.44 -0.78 -9.54
CA THR A 96 -0.46 0.34 -9.22
C THR A 96 -1.28 0.81 -10.41
N HIS A 97 -0.71 0.84 -11.60
CA HIS A 97 -1.37 1.35 -12.81
C HIS A 97 -1.89 0.26 -13.76
N THR A 98 -1.88 -1.01 -13.32
CA THR A 98 -2.42 -2.12 -14.12
C THR A 98 -3.94 -2.09 -14.22
N ARG A 99 -4.48 -2.68 -15.28
CA ARG A 99 -5.94 -2.86 -15.44
C ARG A 99 -6.50 -3.77 -14.37
N ALA A 100 -5.76 -4.83 -14.00
CA ALA A 100 -6.14 -5.76 -12.93
C ALA A 100 -6.41 -5.00 -11.62
N ARG A 101 -5.47 -4.14 -11.19
CA ARG A 101 -5.64 -3.31 -9.99
C ARG A 101 -6.82 -2.35 -10.12
N GLN A 102 -6.93 -1.64 -11.26
CA GLN A 102 -8.03 -0.69 -11.50
C GLN A 102 -9.39 -1.37 -11.45
N GLN A 103 -9.51 -2.57 -12.04
CA GLN A 103 -10.76 -3.32 -12.03
C GLN A 103 -11.13 -3.77 -10.61
N ALA A 104 -10.17 -4.33 -9.86
CA ALA A 104 -10.40 -4.71 -8.46
C ALA A 104 -10.87 -3.50 -7.60
N THR A 105 -10.25 -2.34 -7.80
CA THR A 105 -10.67 -1.10 -7.11
C THR A 105 -12.10 -0.68 -7.48
N LYS A 106 -12.47 -0.75 -8.76
CA LYS A 106 -13.84 -0.45 -9.23
C LYS A 106 -14.88 -1.41 -8.65
N GLU A 107 -14.50 -2.66 -8.40
CA GLU A 107 -15.33 -3.68 -7.77
C GLU A 107 -15.37 -3.55 -6.23
N GLY A 108 -14.72 -2.52 -5.69
CA GLY A 108 -14.81 -2.15 -4.28
C GLY A 108 -13.64 -2.63 -3.42
N ALA A 109 -12.61 -3.27 -3.98
CA ALA A 109 -11.42 -3.60 -3.22
C ALA A 109 -10.68 -2.34 -2.77
N ARG A 110 -10.21 -2.32 -1.51
CA ARG A 110 -9.20 -1.36 -1.07
C ARG A 110 -7.83 -1.97 -1.19
N ILE A 111 -6.87 -1.20 -1.70
CA ILE A 111 -5.59 -1.74 -2.14
C ILE A 111 -4.44 -0.88 -1.61
N VAL A 112 -3.48 -1.51 -0.96
CA VAL A 112 -2.18 -0.91 -0.65
C VAL A 112 -1.12 -1.50 -1.57
N SER A 113 -0.33 -0.61 -2.19
CA SER A 113 0.73 -1.00 -3.12
C SER A 113 2.08 -0.48 -2.62
N MET A 114 3.02 -1.37 -2.44
CA MET A 114 4.36 -1.09 -1.92
C MET A 114 5.42 -1.60 -2.92
N PRO A 115 5.56 -0.94 -4.09
CA PRO A 115 6.50 -1.40 -5.11
C PRO A 115 7.95 -1.26 -4.65
N GLY A 116 8.74 -2.30 -4.90
CA GLY A 116 10.16 -2.32 -4.54
C GLY A 116 10.44 -2.39 -3.04
N ILE A 117 9.44 -2.73 -2.24
CA ILE A 117 9.60 -2.83 -0.79
C ILE A 117 10.53 -3.97 -0.41
N GLY A 118 11.69 -3.64 0.12
CA GLY A 118 12.63 -4.60 0.70
C GLY A 118 12.60 -4.56 2.22
N ARG A 119 13.27 -5.54 2.84
CA ARG A 119 13.34 -5.67 4.30
C ARG A 119 13.75 -4.37 4.98
N ILE A 120 14.87 -3.77 4.57
CA ILE A 120 15.38 -2.53 5.18
C ILE A 120 14.36 -1.40 5.10
N SER A 121 13.75 -1.18 3.93
CA SER A 121 12.76 -0.12 3.75
C SER A 121 11.49 -0.38 4.56
N PHE A 122 11.13 -1.64 4.77
CA PHE A 122 9.96 -2.03 5.54
C PHE A 122 10.18 -1.88 7.05
N GLU A 123 11.42 -2.12 7.52
CA GLU A 123 11.79 -2.03 8.94
C GLU A 123 12.13 -0.60 9.40
N THR A 124 12.34 0.34 8.46
CA THR A 124 12.87 1.68 8.77
C THR A 124 12.18 2.78 7.97
N GLY A 125 12.52 4.03 8.26
CA GLY A 125 12.09 5.19 7.48
C GLY A 125 10.60 5.42 7.48
N GLY A 126 10.04 5.74 6.32
CA GLY A 126 8.63 6.11 6.16
C GLY A 126 7.63 5.03 6.58
N MET A 127 8.00 3.77 6.49
CA MET A 127 7.12 2.66 6.88
C MET A 127 6.89 2.57 8.40
N THR A 128 7.73 3.21 9.20
CA THR A 128 7.59 3.27 10.67
C THR A 128 6.91 4.54 11.18
N ALA A 129 6.36 5.36 10.28
CA ALA A 129 5.68 6.60 10.63
C ALA A 129 4.39 6.36 11.44
N ASP A 130 4.03 7.35 12.25
CA ASP A 130 2.70 7.39 12.86
C ASP A 130 1.67 7.81 11.82
N TYR A 131 1.03 6.82 11.19
CA TYR A 131 0.04 7.05 10.13
C TYR A 131 -1.20 7.81 10.63
N ASN A 132 -1.53 7.75 11.91
CA ASN A 132 -2.65 8.53 12.46
C ASN A 132 -2.30 10.01 12.57
N ALA A 133 -1.08 10.34 12.98
CA ALA A 133 -0.59 11.72 12.99
C ALA A 133 -0.45 12.25 11.55
N LEU A 134 0.18 11.45 10.67
CA LEU A 134 0.37 11.80 9.26
C LEU A 134 -0.95 12.07 8.53
N GLN A 135 -1.97 11.24 8.76
CA GLN A 135 -3.31 11.45 8.21
C GLN A 135 -3.89 12.80 8.63
N LYS A 136 -3.77 13.17 9.90
CA LYS A 136 -4.29 14.46 10.41
C LYS A 136 -3.59 15.65 9.75
N GLU A 137 -2.28 15.59 9.62
CA GLU A 137 -1.48 16.64 8.98
C GLU A 137 -1.82 16.80 7.51
N ILE A 138 -1.84 15.69 6.74
CA ILE A 138 -2.16 15.70 5.31
C ILE A 138 -3.59 16.20 5.08
N SER A 139 -4.56 15.76 5.90
CA SER A 139 -5.94 16.20 5.77
C SER A 139 -6.08 17.70 6.07
N ALA A 140 -5.36 18.23 7.05
CA ALA A 140 -5.32 19.67 7.33
C ALA A 140 -4.75 20.46 6.14
N MET A 141 -3.65 19.99 5.54
CA MET A 141 -3.11 20.56 4.31
C MET A 141 -4.08 20.45 3.14
N GLY A 142 -4.76 19.34 2.98
CA GLY A 142 -5.77 19.13 1.94
C GLY A 142 -6.89 20.17 2.00
N VAL A 143 -7.32 20.55 3.20
CA VAL A 143 -8.32 21.65 3.39
C VAL A 143 -7.78 22.98 2.85
N LEU A 144 -6.50 23.28 3.12
CA LEU A 144 -5.87 24.52 2.61
C LEU A 144 -5.76 24.50 1.09
N PHE A 145 -5.27 23.42 0.50
CA PHE A 145 -5.10 23.29 -0.95
C PHE A 145 -6.42 23.36 -1.73
N ARG A 146 -7.50 22.78 -1.22
CA ARG A 146 -8.83 22.87 -1.86
C ARG A 146 -9.35 24.29 -1.99
N ARG A 147 -8.90 25.21 -1.12
CA ARG A 147 -9.31 26.62 -1.11
C ARG A 147 -8.37 27.55 -1.88
N LYS A 148 -7.18 27.09 -2.26
CA LYS A 148 -6.14 27.89 -2.92
C LYS A 148 -6.05 27.52 -4.40
N ARG A 149 -5.84 28.53 -5.21
CA ARG A 149 -5.68 28.35 -6.66
C ARG A 149 -4.26 28.59 -7.15
N ARG A 150 -3.40 29.11 -6.29
CA ARG A 150 -1.98 29.40 -6.56
C ARG A 150 -1.12 28.83 -5.44
N VAL A 151 -0.06 28.15 -5.82
CA VAL A 151 0.92 27.54 -4.91
C VAL A 151 2.31 27.98 -5.33
N ARG A 152 3.12 28.43 -4.38
CA ARG A 152 4.54 28.67 -4.54
C ARG A 152 5.32 27.74 -3.62
N VAL A 153 6.31 27.06 -4.17
CA VAL A 153 7.22 26.18 -3.43
C VAL A 153 8.63 26.76 -3.55
N SER A 154 9.26 27.02 -2.43
CA SER A 154 10.64 27.52 -2.39
C SER A 154 11.47 26.74 -1.38
N SER A 155 12.79 26.64 -1.62
CA SER A 155 13.74 26.06 -0.69
C SER A 155 15.05 26.86 -0.67
N PRO A 156 15.83 26.78 0.43
CA PRO A 156 17.16 27.39 0.49
C PRO A 156 18.12 26.88 -0.58
N SER A 157 17.90 25.67 -1.10
CA SER A 157 18.72 25.06 -2.16
C SER A 157 18.40 25.60 -3.57
N GLY A 158 17.53 26.63 -3.69
CA GLY A 158 17.27 27.31 -4.95
C GLY A 158 15.98 26.88 -5.67
N THR A 159 15.18 25.99 -5.11
CA THR A 159 13.84 25.72 -5.66
C THR A 159 12.97 26.97 -5.54
N ASP A 160 12.37 27.40 -6.64
CA ASP A 160 11.35 28.47 -6.64
C ASP A 160 10.36 28.20 -7.78
N ILE A 161 9.24 27.57 -7.44
CA ILE A 161 8.21 27.17 -8.40
C ILE A 161 6.91 27.83 -8.01
N ASP A 162 6.28 28.49 -8.97
CA ASP A 162 4.96 29.13 -8.82
C ASP A 162 4.01 28.59 -9.88
N PHE A 163 2.84 28.09 -9.45
CA PHE A 163 1.86 27.52 -10.38
C PHE A 163 0.43 27.67 -9.90
N LEU A 164 -0.50 27.59 -10.85
CA LEU A 164 -1.93 27.58 -10.60
C LEU A 164 -2.43 26.14 -10.49
N THR A 165 -3.19 25.81 -9.46
CA THR A 165 -3.83 24.50 -9.28
C THR A 165 -5.03 24.31 -10.22
N GLY A 166 -5.58 25.39 -10.74
CA GLY A 166 -6.78 25.39 -11.60
C GLY A 166 -7.99 24.82 -10.88
N GLY A 167 -8.80 24.06 -11.58
CA GLY A 167 -9.96 23.36 -11.03
C GLY A 167 -9.68 21.89 -10.69
N ARG A 168 -8.40 21.51 -10.52
CA ARG A 168 -8.01 20.13 -10.20
C ARG A 168 -8.40 19.79 -8.75
N TRP A 169 -8.83 18.56 -8.57
CA TRP A 169 -9.09 18.00 -7.24
C TRP A 169 -7.79 17.66 -6.52
N VAL A 170 -7.82 17.71 -5.20
CA VAL A 170 -6.69 17.39 -4.34
C VAL A 170 -6.79 15.91 -3.95
N LEU A 171 -5.77 15.15 -4.29
CA LEU A 171 -5.61 13.77 -3.85
C LEU A 171 -4.79 13.76 -2.55
N GLU A 172 -5.31 13.11 -1.53
CA GLU A 172 -4.60 12.88 -0.26
C GLU A 172 -4.16 11.43 -0.22
N ASP A 173 -2.86 11.18 -0.39
CA ASP A 173 -2.25 9.87 -0.20
C ASP A 173 -1.49 9.89 1.14
N ASN A 174 -2.16 9.41 2.17
CA ASN A 174 -1.70 9.46 3.56
C ASN A 174 -1.42 8.06 4.15
N GLY A 175 -1.36 7.03 3.30
CA GLY A 175 -1.14 5.64 3.68
C GLY A 175 -2.36 4.95 4.29
N VAL A 176 -3.44 5.67 4.67
CA VAL A 176 -4.64 5.05 5.23
C VAL A 176 -5.61 4.67 4.11
N CYS A 177 -5.94 3.38 4.04
CA CYS A 177 -6.75 2.77 2.99
C CYS A 177 -7.81 1.86 3.61
N ASN A 178 -8.80 2.47 4.29
CA ASN A 178 -9.77 1.77 5.12
C ASN A 178 -11.21 1.77 4.56
N ARG A 179 -11.42 2.34 3.36
CA ARG A 179 -12.72 2.38 2.70
C ARG A 179 -12.70 1.64 1.37
N PRO A 180 -13.84 1.01 0.96
CA PRO A 180 -13.95 0.38 -0.35
C PRO A 180 -13.56 1.33 -1.50
N GLY A 181 -12.84 0.81 -2.49
CA GLY A 181 -12.42 1.56 -3.66
C GLY A 181 -11.24 2.51 -3.45
N GLN A 182 -10.64 2.53 -2.26
CA GLN A 182 -9.43 3.32 -2.01
C GLN A 182 -8.18 2.59 -2.50
N ILE A 183 -7.16 3.39 -2.83
CA ILE A 183 -5.79 2.94 -3.05
C ILE A 183 -4.84 3.86 -2.28
N ALA A 184 -3.81 3.27 -1.70
CA ALA A 184 -2.65 3.95 -1.13
C ALA A 184 -1.34 3.34 -1.67
N ASN A 185 -0.30 4.16 -1.76
CA ASN A 185 1.06 3.76 -2.13
C ASN A 185 2.02 4.01 -0.97
#